data_2b0b329b44a6b1126eca0d0a17eeccf5
#
_entry.id   2b0b329b44a6b1126eca0d0a17eeccf5
#
_cell.length_a   1.000
_cell.length_b   1.000
_cell.length_c   1.000
_cell.angle_alpha   90.00
_cell.angle_beta   90.00
_cell.angle_gamma   90.00
#
_symmetry.space_group_name_H-M   'P 1'
#
loop_
_entity.id
_entity.type
_entity.pdbx_description
1 polymer ?
#
loop_
_entity_poly.entity_id
_entity_poly.type
_entity_poly.pdbx_seq_one_letter_code
_entity_poly.pdbx_strand_id
1 'polypeptide(L)'
;MLTTLGALSLRGIVGAMTVESATDGEVFLAYLEHVLCPQLQAGDVVVMDHLSAHKVQGVRELIQARGAELLYLPPYSPDFNPIEQCWSKVKLILRTLKARTAETLEQAVAQALAAITPENARAWFAHCGYGTHN
;
A
#
# COMPACT_ATOMS: atom_id res chain seq x y z
N MET A 1 -17.28 -3.66 7.71
CA MET A 1 -16.35 -2.64 7.13
C MET A 1 -15.32 -3.36 6.28
N LEU A 2 -15.08 -2.84 5.08
CA LEU A 2 -14.12 -3.42 4.16
C LEU A 2 -12.85 -2.56 4.17
N THR A 3 -11.71 -3.16 4.45
CA THR A 3 -10.42 -2.47 4.51
C THR A 3 -9.47 -3.08 3.49
N THR A 4 -8.79 -2.24 2.72
CA THR A 4 -7.82 -2.69 1.73
C THR A 4 -6.42 -2.28 2.18
N LEU A 5 -5.50 -3.22 2.19
CA LEU A 5 -4.08 -3.01 2.42
C LEU A 5 -3.33 -3.21 1.11
N GLY A 6 -2.33 -2.39 0.87
CA GLY A 6 -1.55 -2.52 -0.35
C GLY A 6 -0.24 -1.79 -0.26
N ALA A 7 0.61 -2.04 -1.24
CA ALA A 7 1.89 -1.36 -1.38
C ALA A 7 2.01 -0.83 -2.80
N LEU A 8 2.67 0.32 -2.95
CA LEU A 8 2.90 0.95 -4.24
C LEU A 8 4.39 0.92 -4.55
N SER A 9 4.72 0.45 -5.74
CA SER A 9 6.07 0.52 -6.28
C SER A 9 6.06 1.26 -7.61
N LEU A 10 7.22 1.43 -8.24
CA LEU A 10 7.27 2.02 -9.57
C LEU A 10 6.58 1.17 -10.64
N ARG A 11 6.25 -0.08 -10.31
CA ARG A 11 5.52 -0.97 -11.22
C ARG A 11 4.01 -0.89 -11.02
N GLY A 12 3.56 -0.13 -10.03
CA GLY A 12 2.14 -0.04 -9.66
C GLY A 12 1.88 -0.68 -8.30
N ILE A 13 0.67 -1.19 -8.11
CA ILE A 13 0.32 -1.88 -6.87
C ILE A 13 1.00 -3.25 -6.85
N VAL A 14 1.69 -3.54 -5.75
CA VAL A 14 2.28 -4.85 -5.48
C VAL A 14 1.74 -5.34 -4.14
N GLY A 15 1.12 -6.50 -4.14
CA GLY A 15 0.59 -7.09 -2.91
C GLY A 15 -0.57 -6.31 -2.32
N ALA A 16 -1.78 -6.66 -2.71
CA ALA A 16 -2.99 -6.06 -2.15
C ALA A 16 -3.81 -7.14 -1.45
N MET A 17 -4.49 -6.75 -0.36
CA MET A 17 -5.34 -7.64 0.42
C MET A 17 -6.54 -6.85 0.93
N THR A 18 -7.72 -7.45 0.87
CA THR A 18 -8.94 -6.84 1.39
C THR A 18 -9.48 -7.70 2.50
N VAL A 19 -9.84 -7.09 3.62
CA VAL A 19 -10.39 -7.79 4.78
C VAL A 19 -11.67 -7.10 5.24
N GLU A 20 -12.57 -7.87 5.84
CA GLU A 20 -13.84 -7.36 6.36
C GLU A 20 -13.72 -6.95 7.82
N SER A 21 -12.67 -6.23 8.15
CA SER A 21 -12.45 -5.75 9.52
C SER A 21 -11.59 -4.50 9.49
N ALA A 22 -11.55 -3.79 10.60
CA ALA A 22 -10.60 -2.70 10.74
C ALA A 22 -9.18 -3.26 10.81
N THR A 23 -8.22 -2.50 10.29
CA THR A 23 -6.82 -2.90 10.34
C THR A 23 -6.28 -2.67 11.75
N ASP A 24 -5.75 -3.72 12.37
CA ASP A 24 -4.99 -3.63 13.60
C ASP A 24 -3.59 -4.20 13.37
N GLY A 25 -2.79 -4.26 14.45
CA GLY A 25 -1.41 -4.74 14.34
C GLY A 25 -1.30 -6.18 13.86
N GLU A 26 -2.21 -7.05 14.31
CA GLU A 26 -2.18 -8.46 13.90
C GLU A 26 -2.52 -8.63 12.43
N VAL A 27 -3.53 -7.90 11.96
CA VAL A 27 -3.92 -7.92 10.54
C VAL A 27 -2.77 -7.39 9.69
N PHE A 28 -2.11 -6.32 10.14
CA PHE A 28 -1.01 -5.74 9.39
C PHE A 28 0.20 -6.69 9.33
N LEU A 29 0.52 -7.37 10.45
CA LEU A 29 1.60 -8.36 10.45
C LEU A 29 1.29 -9.52 9.52
N ALA A 30 0.04 -9.99 9.50
CA ALA A 30 -0.37 -11.07 8.59
C ALA A 30 -0.23 -10.62 7.14
N TYR A 31 -0.62 -9.39 6.84
CA TYR A 31 -0.44 -8.82 5.51
C TYR A 31 1.04 -8.79 5.11
N LEU A 32 1.91 -8.32 5.98
CA LEU A 32 3.34 -8.29 5.70
C LEU A 32 3.88 -9.69 5.44
N GLU A 33 3.58 -10.62 6.32
CA GLU A 33 4.15 -11.98 6.23
C GLU A 33 3.69 -12.71 4.98
N HIS A 34 2.40 -12.64 4.66
CA HIS A 34 1.80 -13.49 3.63
C HIS A 34 1.66 -12.80 2.27
N VAL A 35 1.62 -11.47 2.23
CA VAL A 35 1.32 -10.75 1.00
C VAL A 35 2.49 -9.88 0.54
N LEU A 36 2.99 -8.97 1.40
CA LEU A 36 4.02 -8.02 0.96
C LEU A 36 5.42 -8.63 0.97
N CYS A 37 5.83 -9.26 2.06
CA CYS A 37 7.21 -9.76 2.18
C CYS A 37 7.60 -10.74 1.06
N PRO A 38 6.71 -11.62 0.57
CA PRO A 38 7.06 -12.44 -0.59
C PRO A 38 7.40 -11.66 -1.85
N GLN A 39 6.98 -10.40 -1.94
CA GLN A 39 7.28 -9.52 -3.08
C GLN A 39 8.57 -8.73 -2.90
N LEU A 40 9.15 -8.72 -1.70
CA LEU A 40 10.33 -7.92 -1.41
C LEU A 40 11.61 -8.62 -1.85
N GLN A 41 12.58 -7.81 -2.31
CA GLN A 41 13.91 -8.27 -2.70
C GLN A 41 14.94 -7.58 -1.83
N ALA A 42 16.11 -8.19 -1.72
CA ALA A 42 17.21 -7.58 -0.99
C ALA A 42 17.53 -6.21 -1.57
N GLY A 43 17.69 -5.22 -0.71
CA GLY A 43 17.96 -3.85 -1.11
C GLY A 43 16.72 -2.96 -1.24
N ASP A 44 15.53 -3.55 -1.21
CA ASP A 44 14.30 -2.75 -1.22
C ASP A 44 14.19 -1.90 0.03
N VAL A 45 13.58 -0.73 -0.09
CA VAL A 45 13.26 0.14 1.04
C VAL A 45 11.75 0.28 1.11
N VAL A 46 11.17 -0.15 2.23
CA VAL A 46 9.74 -0.03 2.48
C VAL A 46 9.49 1.24 3.28
N VAL A 47 8.71 2.15 2.71
CA VAL A 47 8.40 3.44 3.32
C VAL A 47 6.97 3.37 3.84
N MET A 48 6.78 3.75 5.10
CA MET A 48 5.46 3.75 5.75
C MET A 48 5.26 5.04 6.51
N ASP A 49 4.00 5.40 6.73
CA ASP A 49 3.68 6.49 7.64
C ASP A 49 3.70 6.00 9.09
N HIS A 50 3.38 6.88 10.03
CA HIS A 50 3.46 6.62 11.47
C HIS A 50 2.16 6.07 12.08
N LEU A 51 1.34 5.34 11.31
CA LEU A 51 0.15 4.70 11.89
C LEU A 51 0.53 3.66 12.94
N SER A 52 -0.28 3.55 13.99
CA SER A 52 0.00 2.62 15.09
C SER A 52 0.14 1.18 14.62
N ALA A 53 -0.70 0.73 13.68
CA ALA A 53 -0.63 -0.61 13.14
C ALA A 53 0.70 -0.89 12.43
N HIS A 54 1.31 0.14 11.83
CA HIS A 54 2.59 0.01 11.13
C HIS A 54 3.78 -0.10 12.08
N LYS A 55 3.60 0.25 13.36
CA LYS A 55 4.68 0.28 14.35
C LYS A 55 4.64 -0.89 15.33
N VAL A 56 3.80 -1.87 15.07
CA VAL A 56 3.70 -3.05 15.94
C VAL A 56 5.00 -3.83 15.91
N GLN A 57 5.36 -4.41 17.04
CA GLN A 57 6.55 -5.25 17.13
C GLN A 57 6.47 -6.39 16.10
N GLY A 58 7.56 -6.64 15.42
CA GLY A 58 7.63 -7.65 14.37
C GLY A 58 7.62 -7.09 12.95
N VAL A 59 7.12 -5.86 12.77
CA VAL A 59 7.06 -5.25 11.43
C VAL A 59 8.47 -5.12 10.84
N ARG A 60 9.39 -4.52 11.58
CA ARG A 60 10.75 -4.33 11.11
C ARG A 60 11.47 -5.65 10.87
N GLU A 61 11.28 -6.60 11.77
CA GLU A 61 11.93 -7.90 11.67
C GLU A 61 11.49 -8.67 10.42
N LEU A 62 10.21 -8.63 10.10
CA LEU A 62 9.69 -9.29 8.89
C LEU A 62 10.29 -8.69 7.62
N ILE A 63 10.39 -7.36 7.58
CA ILE A 63 10.94 -6.65 6.42
C ILE A 63 12.44 -6.90 6.30
N GLN A 64 13.17 -6.80 7.41
CA GLN A 64 14.61 -7.02 7.41
C GLN A 64 15.00 -8.45 7.09
N ALA A 65 14.14 -9.42 7.44
CA ALA A 65 14.37 -10.83 7.10
C ALA A 65 14.39 -11.07 5.59
N ARG A 66 13.81 -10.17 4.80
CA ARG A 66 13.84 -10.26 3.33
C ARG A 66 15.03 -9.50 2.72
N GLY A 67 15.92 -8.96 3.55
CA GLY A 67 17.02 -8.12 3.07
C GLY A 67 16.60 -6.70 2.72
N ALA A 68 15.40 -6.30 3.08
CA ALA A 68 14.87 -4.97 2.84
C ALA A 68 15.02 -4.09 4.08
N GLU A 69 14.87 -2.79 3.90
CA GLU A 69 14.92 -1.82 4.99
C GLU A 69 13.55 -1.20 5.21
N LEU A 70 13.28 -0.80 6.45
CA LEU A 70 12.06 -0.08 6.80
C LEU A 70 12.39 1.36 7.16
N LEU A 71 11.65 2.28 6.55
CA LEU A 71 11.78 3.71 6.81
C LEU A 71 10.40 4.29 7.11
N TYR A 72 10.25 4.90 8.29
CA TYR A 72 9.03 5.62 8.62
C TYR A 72 9.14 7.07 8.18
N LEU A 73 8.08 7.59 7.56
CA LEU A 73 8.01 9.01 7.23
C LEU A 73 7.86 9.84 8.50
N PRO A 74 8.30 11.11 8.48
CA PRO A 74 8.04 12.01 9.61
C PRO A 74 6.53 12.12 9.87
N PRO A 75 6.11 12.35 11.13
CA PRO A 75 4.69 12.55 11.43
C PRO A 75 4.09 13.69 10.60
N TYR A 76 2.83 13.53 10.22
CA TYR A 76 2.07 14.57 9.48
C TYR A 76 2.70 14.96 8.14
N SER A 77 3.30 13.99 7.44
CA SER A 77 3.97 14.25 6.16
C SER A 77 3.37 13.44 5.01
N PRO A 78 2.06 13.58 4.73
CA PRO A 78 1.43 12.81 3.64
C PRO A 78 2.00 13.15 2.27
N ASP A 79 2.57 14.36 2.11
CA ASP A 79 3.13 14.82 0.84
C ASP A 79 4.34 13.98 0.39
N PHE A 80 4.94 13.22 1.30
CA PHE A 80 6.06 12.34 0.97
C PHE A 80 5.64 10.89 0.73
N ASN A 81 4.33 10.63 0.70
CA ASN A 81 3.82 9.27 0.58
C ASN A 81 3.00 9.09 -0.70
N PRO A 82 3.64 8.57 -1.78
CA PRO A 82 2.97 8.43 -3.09
C PRO A 82 1.71 7.57 -3.05
N ILE A 83 1.60 6.66 -2.08
CA ILE A 83 0.43 5.80 -1.99
C ILE A 83 -0.85 6.60 -1.68
N GLU A 84 -0.73 7.79 -1.12
CA GLU A 84 -1.90 8.64 -0.86
C GLU A 84 -2.58 9.07 -2.17
N GLN A 85 -1.79 9.42 -3.20
CA GLN A 85 -2.34 9.72 -4.50
C GLN A 85 -2.97 8.49 -5.14
N CYS A 86 -2.36 7.33 -4.93
CA CYS A 86 -2.90 6.06 -5.40
C CYS A 86 -4.29 5.82 -4.79
N TRP A 87 -4.42 5.96 -3.47
CA TRP A 87 -5.71 5.78 -2.81
C TRP A 87 -6.74 6.79 -3.28
N SER A 88 -6.33 8.02 -3.60
CA SER A 88 -7.25 9.03 -4.14
C SER A 88 -7.83 8.59 -5.48
N LYS A 89 -7.00 8.05 -6.36
CA LYS A 89 -7.48 7.51 -7.64
C LYS A 89 -8.41 6.32 -7.43
N VAL A 90 -8.06 5.41 -6.54
CA VAL A 90 -8.89 4.23 -6.22
C VAL A 90 -10.25 4.69 -5.71
N LYS A 91 -10.29 5.64 -4.78
CA LYS A 91 -11.56 6.17 -4.25
C LYS A 91 -12.42 6.81 -5.31
N LEU A 92 -11.82 7.54 -6.25
CA LEU A 92 -12.54 8.16 -7.35
C LEU A 92 -13.20 7.08 -8.24
N ILE A 93 -12.46 6.04 -8.57
CA ILE A 93 -12.98 4.93 -9.38
C ILE A 93 -14.12 4.23 -8.64
N LEU A 94 -13.95 3.97 -7.33
CA LEU A 94 -15.00 3.32 -6.53
C LEU A 94 -16.29 4.13 -6.52
N ARG A 95 -16.19 5.47 -6.40
CA ARG A 95 -17.37 6.33 -6.45
C ARG A 95 -18.08 6.25 -7.81
N THR A 96 -17.32 6.14 -8.87
CA THR A 96 -17.87 6.01 -10.22
C THR A 96 -18.60 4.69 -10.40
N LEU A 97 -18.07 3.61 -9.83
CA LEU A 97 -18.65 2.26 -9.97
C LEU A 97 -19.90 2.07 -9.12
N LYS A 98 -20.08 2.84 -8.05
CA LYS A 98 -21.28 2.83 -7.20
C LYS A 98 -21.66 1.45 -6.65
N ALA A 99 -20.65 0.66 -6.25
CA ALA A 99 -20.91 -0.66 -5.67
C ALA A 99 -21.64 -0.54 -4.34
N ARG A 100 -22.66 -1.40 -4.12
CA ARG A 100 -23.53 -1.28 -2.95
C ARG A 100 -23.56 -2.51 -2.04
N THR A 101 -23.06 -3.65 -2.49
CA THR A 101 -22.97 -4.85 -1.66
C THR A 101 -21.53 -5.16 -1.37
N ALA A 102 -21.26 -5.96 -0.33
CA ALA A 102 -19.89 -6.33 0.02
C ALA A 102 -19.19 -7.04 -1.15
N GLU A 103 -19.92 -7.95 -1.82
CA GLU A 103 -19.37 -8.70 -2.96
C GLU A 103 -19.04 -7.79 -4.14
N THR A 104 -19.96 -6.88 -4.50
CA THR A 104 -19.71 -5.95 -5.59
C THR A 104 -18.65 -4.93 -5.23
N LEU A 105 -18.52 -4.58 -3.95
CA LEU A 105 -17.47 -3.68 -3.49
C LEU A 105 -16.10 -4.33 -3.61
N GLU A 106 -15.96 -5.61 -3.27
CA GLU A 106 -14.70 -6.34 -3.46
C GLU A 106 -14.29 -6.37 -4.93
N GLN A 107 -15.26 -6.64 -5.82
CA GLN A 107 -14.99 -6.63 -7.26
C GLN A 107 -14.59 -5.24 -7.74
N ALA A 108 -15.26 -4.20 -7.23
CA ALA A 108 -14.95 -2.83 -7.58
C ALA A 108 -13.56 -2.43 -7.10
N VAL A 109 -13.16 -2.84 -5.90
CA VAL A 109 -11.81 -2.60 -5.38
C VAL A 109 -10.77 -3.28 -6.27
N ALA A 110 -10.99 -4.54 -6.65
CA ALA A 110 -10.07 -5.25 -7.53
C ALA A 110 -9.94 -4.54 -8.87
N GLN A 111 -11.05 -4.07 -9.43
CA GLN A 111 -11.05 -3.34 -10.69
C GLN A 111 -10.30 -2.01 -10.56
N ALA A 112 -10.53 -1.28 -9.47
CA ALA A 112 -9.86 -0.01 -9.22
C ALA A 112 -8.34 -0.19 -9.06
N LEU A 113 -7.92 -1.22 -8.33
CA LEU A 113 -6.50 -1.53 -8.17
C LEU A 113 -5.84 -1.89 -9.50
N ALA A 114 -6.56 -2.64 -10.35
CA ALA A 114 -6.05 -3.02 -11.67
C ALA A 114 -5.90 -1.81 -12.60
N ALA A 115 -6.58 -0.70 -12.32
CA ALA A 115 -6.48 0.52 -13.11
C ALA A 115 -5.25 1.37 -12.77
N ILE A 116 -4.51 1.02 -11.72
CA ILE A 116 -3.27 1.73 -11.37
C ILE A 116 -2.15 1.25 -12.29
N THR A 117 -1.55 2.18 -13.02
CA THR A 117 -0.53 1.85 -14.01
C THR A 117 0.87 2.19 -13.51
N PRO A 118 1.93 1.59 -14.10
CA PRO A 118 3.29 2.01 -13.78
C PRO A 118 3.54 3.50 -14.05
N GLU A 119 2.91 4.06 -15.08
CA GLU A 119 3.01 5.49 -15.39
C GLU A 119 2.43 6.33 -14.27
N ASN A 120 1.28 5.93 -13.73
CA ASN A 120 0.69 6.57 -12.55
C ASN A 120 1.67 6.55 -11.38
N ALA A 121 2.21 5.36 -11.09
CA ALA A 121 3.12 5.19 -9.96
C ALA A 121 4.35 6.09 -10.10
N ARG A 122 4.99 6.11 -11.26
CA ARG A 122 6.17 6.94 -11.49
C ARG A 122 5.86 8.42 -11.28
N ALA A 123 4.72 8.88 -11.79
CA ALA A 123 4.31 10.28 -11.64
C ALA A 123 4.12 10.64 -10.17
N TRP A 124 3.50 9.75 -9.39
CA TRP A 124 3.27 10.00 -7.96
C TRP A 124 4.56 9.99 -7.16
N PHE A 125 5.47 9.05 -7.44
CA PHE A 125 6.78 9.03 -6.79
C PHE A 125 7.56 10.30 -7.10
N ALA A 126 7.56 10.74 -8.36
CA ALA A 126 8.24 11.97 -8.75
C ALA A 126 7.62 13.19 -8.08
N HIS A 127 6.28 13.25 -8.01
CA HIS A 127 5.57 14.35 -7.35
C HIS A 127 5.96 14.45 -5.88
N CYS A 128 6.17 13.33 -5.21
CA CYS A 128 6.56 13.30 -3.81
C CYS A 128 8.05 13.48 -3.58
N GLY A 129 8.83 13.69 -4.63
CA GLY A 129 10.25 14.00 -4.53
C GLY A 129 11.19 12.81 -4.61
N TYR A 130 10.68 11.61 -4.92
CA TYR A 130 11.53 10.43 -5.08
C TYR A 130 12.11 10.37 -6.48
N GLY A 131 13.37 9.92 -6.60
CA GLY A 131 13.98 9.67 -7.89
C GLY A 131 13.32 8.48 -8.58
N THR A 132 13.02 8.63 -9.88
CA THR A 132 12.33 7.58 -10.63
C THR A 132 13.13 7.09 -11.84
N HIS A 133 14.33 7.58 -12.02
CA HIS A 133 15.20 7.06 -13.07
C HIS A 133 15.98 5.86 -12.53
N ASN A 134 16.30 5.00 -13.42
CA ASN A 134 16.99 3.76 -13.07
C ASN A 134 17.89 3.29 -14.18
#